data_9af14bbb97f041a84932d05d7806e001
#
_entry.id   9af14bbb97f041a84932d05d7806e001
#
_cell.length_a   1.000
_cell.length_b   1.000
_cell.length_c   1.000
_cell.angle_alpha   90.00
_cell.angle_beta   90.00
_cell.angle_gamma   90.00
#
_symmetry.space_group_name_H-M   'P 1'
#
loop_
_entity.id
_entity.type
_entity.pdbx_description
1 polymer ?
#
loop_
_entity_poly.entity_id
_entity_poly.type
_entity_poly.pdbx_seq_one_letter_code
_entity_poly.pdbx_strand_id
1 'polypeptide(L)'
;MSRYLVFDWGGTFMKYALMDEKANIVEKGKVVSPGKKDTEESFFAVIDTIVEKYPGIDGIAISSPGIIDSTEGIIDVVGVFPYLQKLPLTQLFEKRYGVRTSIENDGKAAALAEVWKGNLSDVKDGAVFLIGTSIGGGIVLDGKLRRGKDFFAGEYSSMCVNIAQPSSASSYVAQLGTSGLIEKVMGYMELDEKIDGEQAFAFINAGEPNALKALKKYTDDLAITIFSINVLLDVEKTVIGGGISQQPILLKYLKQSIQDIRTYHPDFLGGINLPLPEVDTCRFYNDANLIGALYHFLYEYHK
;
A
#
# COMPACT_ATOMS: atom_id res chain seq x y z
N MET A 1 -5.30 -26.81 -14.79
CA MET A 1 -4.88 -25.83 -13.77
C MET A 1 -5.20 -24.47 -14.33
N SER A 2 -6.04 -23.73 -13.65
CA SER A 2 -6.42 -22.38 -14.08
C SER A 2 -5.22 -21.45 -14.03
N ARG A 3 -5.11 -20.54 -15.00
CA ARG A 3 -3.99 -19.60 -15.15
C ARG A 3 -4.50 -18.18 -15.26
N TYR A 4 -4.04 -17.33 -14.38
CA TYR A 4 -4.44 -15.93 -14.32
C TYR A 4 -3.24 -15.04 -14.59
N LEU A 5 -3.40 -14.06 -15.45
CA LEU A 5 -2.39 -13.02 -15.66
C LEU A 5 -2.72 -11.86 -14.72
N VAL A 6 -1.82 -11.61 -13.79
CA VAL A 6 -2.00 -10.61 -12.74
C VAL A 6 -1.04 -9.46 -12.94
N PHE A 7 -1.55 -8.24 -12.87
CA PHE A 7 -0.78 -7.01 -13.01
C PHE A 7 -0.72 -6.22 -11.70
N ASP A 8 0.41 -5.58 -11.46
CA ASP A 8 0.61 -4.53 -10.46
C ASP A 8 1.15 -3.29 -11.18
N TRP A 9 0.28 -2.33 -11.43
CA TRP A 9 0.60 -1.12 -12.17
C TRP A 9 1.23 -0.08 -11.23
N GLY A 10 2.52 0.15 -11.38
CA GLY A 10 3.24 1.20 -10.65
C GLY A 10 3.64 2.34 -11.56
N GLY A 11 4.04 3.47 -10.98
CA GLY A 11 4.41 4.66 -11.74
C GLY A 11 5.72 4.55 -12.52
N THR A 12 6.64 3.69 -12.10
CA THR A 12 7.94 3.48 -12.75
C THR A 12 7.99 2.16 -13.51
N PHE A 13 7.46 1.11 -12.89
CA PHE A 13 7.39 -0.23 -13.46
C PHE A 13 6.00 -0.80 -13.28
N MET A 14 5.53 -1.46 -14.31
CA MET A 14 4.40 -2.36 -14.28
C MET A 14 4.94 -3.77 -14.10
N LYS A 15 4.56 -4.41 -13.00
CA LYS A 15 4.88 -5.81 -12.73
C LYS A 15 3.75 -6.68 -13.22
N TYR A 16 4.06 -7.91 -13.57
CA TYR A 16 3.06 -8.92 -13.92
C TYR A 16 3.51 -10.31 -13.48
N ALA A 17 2.55 -11.19 -13.27
CA ALA A 17 2.80 -12.59 -12.97
C ALA A 17 1.73 -13.48 -13.59
N LEU A 18 2.14 -14.65 -14.07
CA LEU A 18 1.25 -15.77 -14.35
C LEU A 18 1.09 -16.56 -13.06
N MET A 19 -0.14 -16.72 -12.58
CA MET A 19 -0.45 -17.33 -11.28
C MET A 19 -1.52 -18.40 -11.43
N ASP A 20 -1.53 -19.38 -10.53
CA ASP A 20 -2.63 -20.32 -10.37
C ASP A 20 -3.67 -19.82 -9.34
N GLU A 21 -4.78 -20.56 -9.18
CA GLU A 21 -5.86 -20.23 -8.22
C GLU A 21 -5.44 -20.27 -6.75
N LYS A 22 -4.24 -20.78 -6.44
CA LYS A 22 -3.66 -20.81 -5.10
C LYS A 22 -2.64 -19.70 -4.87
N ALA A 23 -2.53 -18.76 -5.81
CA ALA A 23 -1.54 -17.70 -5.82
C ALA A 23 -0.08 -18.19 -5.91
N ASN A 24 0.16 -19.38 -6.44
CA ASN A 24 1.52 -19.77 -6.78
C ASN A 24 1.95 -19.02 -8.05
N ILE A 25 3.08 -18.32 -7.97
CA ILE A 25 3.66 -17.61 -9.10
C ILE A 25 4.38 -18.62 -9.99
N VAL A 26 3.91 -18.80 -11.22
CA VAL A 26 4.53 -19.66 -12.24
C VAL A 26 5.66 -18.91 -12.93
N GLU A 27 5.39 -17.67 -13.31
CA GLU A 27 6.34 -16.77 -13.95
C GLU A 27 6.03 -15.34 -13.57
N LYS A 28 7.05 -14.50 -13.46
CA LYS A 28 6.87 -13.06 -13.25
C LYS A 28 7.84 -12.22 -14.04
N GLY A 29 7.41 -11.00 -14.36
CA GLY A 29 8.20 -10.03 -15.07
C GLY A 29 7.85 -8.60 -14.71
N LYS A 30 8.60 -7.69 -15.29
CA LYS A 30 8.31 -6.25 -15.20
C LYS A 30 8.67 -5.56 -16.51
N VAL A 31 7.95 -4.50 -16.80
CA VAL A 31 8.24 -3.57 -17.91
C VAL A 31 8.25 -2.13 -17.37
N VAL A 32 8.87 -1.22 -18.09
CA VAL A 32 8.78 0.20 -17.77
C VAL A 32 7.33 0.65 -17.99
N SER A 33 6.77 1.34 -17.02
CA SER A 33 5.40 1.86 -17.13
C SER A 33 5.33 2.97 -18.16
N PRO A 34 4.25 3.05 -18.94
CA PRO A 34 3.94 4.24 -19.72
C PRO A 34 3.88 5.47 -18.81
N GLY A 35 4.40 6.58 -19.30
CA GLY A 35 4.49 7.82 -18.54
C GLY A 35 3.17 8.61 -18.53
N LYS A 36 3.13 9.67 -17.71
CA LYS A 36 1.93 10.54 -17.60
C LYS A 36 1.54 11.25 -18.91
N LYS A 37 2.48 11.37 -19.86
CA LYS A 37 2.28 12.04 -21.16
C LYS A 37 1.96 11.07 -22.28
N ASP A 38 1.95 9.77 -22.00
CA ASP A 38 1.57 8.74 -22.95
C ASP A 38 0.06 8.72 -23.20
N THR A 39 -0.39 7.83 -24.05
CA THR A 39 -1.79 7.71 -24.45
C THR A 39 -2.36 6.35 -24.04
N GLU A 40 -3.69 6.24 -24.07
CA GLU A 40 -4.39 4.95 -23.90
C GLU A 40 -3.86 3.91 -24.88
N GLU A 41 -3.62 4.28 -26.16
CA GLU A 41 -3.12 3.37 -27.17
C GLU A 41 -1.72 2.83 -26.84
N SER A 42 -0.80 3.70 -26.41
CA SER A 42 0.55 3.26 -26.02
C SER A 42 0.53 2.41 -24.76
N PHE A 43 -0.39 2.68 -23.83
CA PHE A 43 -0.61 1.85 -22.65
C PHE A 43 -1.05 0.44 -23.05
N PHE A 44 -2.11 0.33 -23.88
CA PHE A 44 -2.59 -0.97 -24.32
C PHE A 44 -1.55 -1.70 -25.19
N ALA A 45 -0.73 -1.02 -25.98
CA ALA A 45 0.35 -1.66 -26.71
C ALA A 45 1.36 -2.37 -25.79
N VAL A 46 1.66 -1.81 -24.61
CA VAL A 46 2.49 -2.49 -23.60
C VAL A 46 1.78 -3.70 -23.03
N ILE A 47 0.48 -3.59 -22.70
CA ILE A 47 -0.31 -4.73 -22.18
C ILE A 47 -0.40 -5.86 -23.23
N ASP A 48 -0.63 -5.52 -24.49
CA ASP A 48 -0.70 -6.51 -25.59
C ASP A 48 0.55 -7.38 -25.63
N THR A 49 1.74 -6.76 -25.57
CA THR A 49 3.02 -7.50 -25.61
C THR A 49 3.17 -8.50 -24.46
N ILE A 50 2.47 -8.25 -23.34
CA ILE A 50 2.50 -9.15 -22.19
C ILE A 50 1.45 -10.24 -22.35
N VAL A 51 0.21 -9.88 -22.67
CA VAL A 51 -0.89 -10.85 -22.81
C VAL A 51 -0.61 -11.87 -23.91
N GLU A 52 -0.03 -11.46 -25.04
CA GLU A 52 0.34 -12.35 -26.16
C GLU A 52 1.33 -13.46 -25.77
N LYS A 53 2.14 -13.26 -24.71
CA LYS A 53 3.05 -14.30 -24.21
C LYS A 53 2.33 -15.46 -23.52
N TYR A 54 1.09 -15.23 -23.06
CA TYR A 54 0.37 -16.16 -22.21
C TYR A 54 -1.00 -16.55 -22.82
N PRO A 55 -1.03 -17.28 -23.95
CA PRO A 55 -2.28 -17.70 -24.57
C PRO A 55 -3.05 -18.65 -23.65
N GLY A 56 -4.39 -18.54 -23.67
CA GLY A 56 -5.28 -19.43 -22.93
C GLY A 56 -5.26 -19.19 -21.40
N ILE A 57 -5.13 -17.95 -20.96
CA ILE A 57 -5.39 -17.56 -19.57
C ILE A 57 -6.89 -17.55 -19.30
N ASP A 58 -7.28 -17.80 -18.05
CA ASP A 58 -8.68 -17.88 -17.61
C ASP A 58 -9.21 -16.51 -17.11
N GLY A 59 -8.33 -15.53 -16.92
CA GLY A 59 -8.70 -14.18 -16.49
C GLY A 59 -7.51 -13.26 -16.25
N ILE A 60 -7.84 -11.97 -16.09
CA ILE A 60 -6.87 -10.92 -15.81
C ILE A 60 -7.28 -10.23 -14.50
N ALA A 61 -6.33 -10.11 -13.57
CA ALA A 61 -6.50 -9.36 -12.32
C ALA A 61 -5.52 -8.20 -12.27
N ILE A 62 -5.99 -7.01 -11.86
CA ILE A 62 -5.20 -5.78 -11.91
C ILE A 62 -5.18 -5.13 -10.54
N SER A 63 -3.99 -4.79 -10.06
CA SER A 63 -3.74 -3.83 -8.99
C SER A 63 -3.27 -2.51 -9.61
N SER A 64 -3.85 -1.40 -9.21
CA SER A 64 -3.54 -0.07 -9.76
C SER A 64 -3.55 1.01 -8.68
N PRO A 65 -2.67 2.01 -8.77
CA PRO A 65 -2.78 3.18 -7.90
C PRO A 65 -4.03 4.00 -8.25
N GLY A 66 -4.56 4.72 -7.27
CA GLY A 66 -5.67 5.64 -7.44
C GLY A 66 -6.93 5.23 -6.69
N ILE A 67 -7.98 6.04 -6.82
CA ILE A 67 -9.33 5.71 -6.30
C ILE A 67 -10.02 4.86 -7.38
N ILE A 68 -10.35 3.63 -7.04
CA ILE A 68 -10.87 2.63 -7.96
C ILE A 68 -12.28 2.21 -7.54
N ASP A 69 -13.24 2.43 -8.40
CA ASP A 69 -14.52 1.73 -8.34
C ASP A 69 -14.30 0.29 -8.84
N SER A 70 -13.97 -0.58 -7.91
CA SER A 70 -13.68 -1.98 -8.23
C SER A 70 -14.92 -2.78 -8.60
N THR A 71 -16.13 -2.25 -8.37
CA THR A 71 -17.38 -2.86 -8.80
C THR A 71 -17.63 -2.63 -10.28
N GLU A 72 -17.47 -1.39 -10.74
CA GLU A 72 -17.67 -1.02 -12.15
C GLU A 72 -16.38 -1.16 -12.99
N GLY A 73 -15.23 -1.33 -12.34
CA GLY A 73 -13.95 -1.46 -13.01
C GLY A 73 -13.43 -0.15 -13.61
N ILE A 74 -13.68 0.95 -12.90
CA ILE A 74 -13.36 2.32 -13.33
C ILE A 74 -12.31 2.93 -12.40
N ILE A 75 -11.32 3.60 -12.95
CA ILE A 75 -10.42 4.44 -12.18
C ILE A 75 -11.01 5.83 -12.07
N ASP A 76 -11.42 6.22 -10.88
CA ASP A 76 -12.03 7.53 -10.63
C ASP A 76 -11.00 8.65 -10.55
N VAL A 77 -9.91 8.43 -9.83
CA VAL A 77 -8.81 9.37 -9.68
C VAL A 77 -7.49 8.63 -9.81
N VAL A 78 -6.65 9.05 -10.72
CA VAL A 78 -5.32 8.48 -10.88
C VAL A 78 -4.28 9.55 -11.20
N GLY A 79 -3.20 9.57 -10.42
CA GLY A 79 -2.09 10.50 -10.64
C GLY A 79 -1.02 9.99 -11.61
N VAL A 80 -1.02 8.70 -11.90
CA VAL A 80 0.05 8.01 -12.66
C VAL A 80 -0.32 7.84 -14.13
N PHE A 81 -1.56 7.43 -14.42
CA PHE A 81 -2.07 7.17 -15.77
C PHE A 81 -3.30 8.04 -16.05
N PRO A 82 -3.15 9.38 -16.20
CA PRO A 82 -4.30 10.29 -16.30
C PRO A 82 -5.21 10.02 -17.49
N TYR A 83 -4.67 9.43 -18.56
CA TYR A 83 -5.41 9.02 -19.75
C TYR A 83 -6.30 7.80 -19.56
N LEU A 84 -6.20 7.08 -18.43
CA LEU A 84 -7.08 5.96 -18.06
C LEU A 84 -8.24 6.40 -17.15
N GLN A 85 -8.24 7.65 -16.69
CA GLN A 85 -9.25 8.14 -15.77
C GLN A 85 -10.65 8.11 -16.38
N LYS A 86 -11.62 7.59 -15.63
CA LYS A 86 -13.04 7.45 -16.01
C LYS A 86 -13.29 6.47 -17.18
N LEU A 87 -12.30 5.67 -17.59
CA LEU A 87 -12.52 4.61 -18.56
C LEU A 87 -13.09 3.36 -17.88
N PRO A 88 -13.99 2.63 -18.55
CA PRO A 88 -14.50 1.34 -18.08
C PRO A 88 -13.47 0.23 -18.38
N LEU A 89 -12.36 0.23 -17.62
CA LEU A 89 -11.17 -0.56 -17.93
C LEU A 89 -11.44 -2.07 -17.99
N THR A 90 -12.22 -2.60 -17.04
CA THR A 90 -12.53 -4.04 -17.05
C THR A 90 -13.25 -4.44 -18.33
N GLN A 91 -14.21 -3.64 -18.79
CA GLN A 91 -14.94 -3.89 -20.04
C GLN A 91 -14.04 -3.75 -21.27
N LEU A 92 -13.12 -2.76 -21.28
CA LEU A 92 -12.14 -2.60 -22.36
C LEU A 92 -11.20 -3.79 -22.45
N PHE A 93 -10.72 -4.29 -21.33
CA PHE A 93 -9.88 -5.48 -21.26
C PHE A 93 -10.64 -6.75 -21.69
N GLU A 94 -11.86 -6.95 -21.19
CA GLU A 94 -12.71 -8.09 -21.55
C GLU A 94 -13.02 -8.12 -23.05
N LYS A 95 -13.35 -6.96 -23.63
CA LYS A 95 -13.56 -6.82 -25.08
C LYS A 95 -12.31 -7.12 -25.90
N ARG A 96 -11.12 -6.70 -25.40
CA ARG A 96 -9.85 -6.82 -26.12
C ARG A 96 -9.27 -8.22 -26.03
N TYR A 97 -9.32 -8.84 -24.86
CA TYR A 97 -8.63 -10.11 -24.60
C TYR A 97 -9.56 -11.31 -24.48
N GLY A 98 -10.87 -11.11 -24.44
CA GLY A 98 -11.87 -12.19 -24.40
C GLY A 98 -11.92 -12.96 -23.08
N VAL A 99 -11.39 -12.40 -21.99
CA VAL A 99 -11.37 -13.02 -20.66
C VAL A 99 -11.87 -12.05 -19.60
N ARG A 100 -12.50 -12.58 -18.55
CA ARG A 100 -12.95 -11.78 -17.41
C ARG A 100 -11.79 -11.00 -16.80
N THR A 101 -12.04 -9.75 -16.44
CA THR A 101 -11.02 -8.85 -15.89
C THR A 101 -11.54 -8.16 -14.63
N SER A 102 -10.72 -8.02 -13.60
CA SER A 102 -11.00 -7.23 -12.41
C SER A 102 -9.89 -6.22 -12.12
N ILE A 103 -10.23 -5.16 -11.40
CA ILE A 103 -9.27 -4.15 -10.97
C ILE A 103 -9.53 -3.73 -9.52
N GLU A 104 -8.47 -3.57 -8.71
CA GLU A 104 -8.53 -3.08 -7.35
C GLU A 104 -7.41 -2.06 -7.10
N ASN A 105 -7.61 -1.18 -6.12
CA ASN A 105 -6.56 -0.28 -5.64
C ASN A 105 -5.38 -1.06 -5.04
N ASP A 106 -4.16 -0.57 -5.23
CA ASP A 106 -2.92 -1.21 -4.79
C ASP A 106 -2.84 -1.44 -3.27
N GLY A 107 -3.18 -0.44 -2.46
CA GLY A 107 -3.23 -0.57 -1.00
C GLY A 107 -4.29 -1.57 -0.54
N LYS A 108 -5.44 -1.57 -1.20
CA LYS A 108 -6.54 -2.50 -0.91
C LYS A 108 -6.21 -3.92 -1.37
N ALA A 109 -5.55 -4.08 -2.51
CA ALA A 109 -5.06 -5.37 -2.97
C ALA A 109 -4.05 -5.94 -1.96
N ALA A 110 -3.10 -5.15 -1.48
CA ALA A 110 -2.18 -5.62 -0.45
C ALA A 110 -2.91 -6.07 0.84
N ALA A 111 -3.97 -5.36 1.25
CA ALA A 111 -4.78 -5.78 2.39
C ALA A 111 -5.48 -7.12 2.14
N LEU A 112 -6.01 -7.35 0.94
CA LEU A 112 -6.61 -8.63 0.56
C LEU A 112 -5.59 -9.78 0.57
N ALA A 113 -4.35 -9.55 0.18
CA ALA A 113 -3.29 -10.55 0.27
C ALA A 113 -3.03 -10.96 1.73
N GLU A 114 -2.98 -9.97 2.63
CA GLU A 114 -2.75 -10.22 4.06
C GLU A 114 -3.93 -10.95 4.73
N VAL A 115 -5.16 -10.67 4.32
CA VAL A 115 -6.36 -11.41 4.75
C VAL A 115 -6.34 -12.84 4.23
N TRP A 116 -5.97 -13.04 2.96
CA TRP A 116 -6.04 -14.36 2.36
C TRP A 116 -5.02 -15.35 2.93
N LYS A 117 -3.76 -14.93 2.99
CA LYS A 117 -2.63 -15.83 3.31
C LYS A 117 -1.54 -15.16 4.13
N GLY A 118 -1.75 -13.92 4.54
CA GLY A 118 -0.76 -13.12 5.24
C GLY A 118 -1.02 -13.03 6.75
N ASN A 119 -0.51 -11.98 7.34
CA ASN A 119 -0.52 -11.76 8.77
C ASN A 119 -1.83 -11.17 9.33
N LEU A 120 -2.86 -11.02 8.48
CA LEU A 120 -4.24 -10.72 8.88
C LEU A 120 -5.19 -11.91 8.67
N SER A 121 -4.69 -13.10 8.31
CA SER A 121 -5.53 -14.27 8.02
C SER A 121 -6.20 -14.88 9.25
N ASP A 122 -5.74 -14.54 10.43
CA ASP A 122 -6.19 -15.04 11.73
C ASP A 122 -6.99 -14.02 12.54
N VAL A 123 -7.23 -12.81 12.00
CA VAL A 123 -7.99 -11.74 12.65
C VAL A 123 -9.20 -11.33 11.82
N LYS A 124 -10.21 -10.75 12.47
CA LYS A 124 -11.39 -10.22 11.81
C LYS A 124 -11.23 -8.75 11.42
N ASP A 125 -10.63 -7.98 12.34
CA ASP A 125 -10.47 -6.55 12.17
C ASP A 125 -8.99 -6.20 12.12
N GLY A 126 -8.56 -5.64 11.01
CA GLY A 126 -7.16 -5.35 10.75
C GLY A 126 -6.96 -4.12 9.88
N ALA A 127 -5.75 -3.58 9.92
CA ALA A 127 -5.33 -2.49 9.05
C ALA A 127 -3.99 -2.80 8.38
N VAL A 128 -3.84 -2.36 7.14
CA VAL A 128 -2.58 -2.44 6.41
C VAL A 128 -2.07 -1.04 6.13
N PHE A 129 -0.83 -0.77 6.51
CA PHE A 129 -0.10 0.45 6.19
C PHE A 129 1.03 0.14 5.23
N LEU A 130 0.97 0.68 4.03
CA LEU A 130 2.02 0.54 3.02
C LEU A 130 2.88 1.79 2.98
N ILE A 131 4.13 1.67 3.40
CA ILE A 131 5.10 2.76 3.37
C ILE A 131 5.83 2.72 2.01
N GLY A 132 5.27 3.42 1.05
CA GLY A 132 5.84 3.66 -0.28
C GLY A 132 6.41 5.06 -0.41
N THR A 133 6.27 5.69 -1.58
CA THR A 133 6.54 7.14 -1.77
C THR A 133 5.66 7.98 -0.83
N SER A 134 4.44 7.54 -0.62
CA SER A 134 3.49 8.04 0.37
C SER A 134 2.96 6.89 1.22
N ILE A 135 1.87 7.07 1.97
CA ILE A 135 1.23 6.02 2.76
C ILE A 135 -0.05 5.55 2.09
N GLY A 136 -0.04 4.33 1.60
CA GLY A 136 -1.25 3.61 1.17
C GLY A 136 -1.74 2.64 2.22
N GLY A 137 -2.81 1.90 1.89
CA GLY A 137 -3.23 0.79 2.73
C GLY A 137 -4.67 0.36 2.53
N GLY A 138 -5.16 -0.41 3.48
CA GLY A 138 -6.52 -0.92 3.49
C GLY A 138 -7.01 -1.20 4.91
N ILE A 139 -8.31 -1.19 5.07
CA ILE A 139 -9.01 -1.46 6.32
C ILE A 139 -9.82 -2.74 6.12
N VAL A 140 -9.70 -3.67 7.04
CA VAL A 140 -10.46 -4.92 7.08
C VAL A 140 -11.35 -4.91 8.31
N LEU A 141 -12.64 -5.09 8.15
CA LEU A 141 -13.61 -5.19 9.23
C LEU A 141 -14.50 -6.41 9.00
N ASP A 142 -14.76 -7.19 10.04
CA ASP A 142 -15.49 -8.47 9.96
C ASP A 142 -14.90 -9.44 8.91
N GLY A 143 -13.59 -9.45 8.75
CA GLY A 143 -12.88 -10.26 7.76
C GLY A 143 -13.03 -9.80 6.30
N LYS A 144 -13.59 -8.60 6.08
CA LYS A 144 -13.86 -8.05 4.74
C LYS A 144 -13.16 -6.71 4.54
N LEU A 145 -12.66 -6.50 3.34
CA LEU A 145 -12.08 -5.23 2.94
C LEU A 145 -13.14 -4.11 2.97
N ARG A 146 -12.86 -3.04 3.71
CA ARG A 146 -13.69 -1.84 3.76
C ARG A 146 -13.30 -0.86 2.65
N ARG A 147 -14.08 -0.77 1.59
CA ARG A 147 -13.85 0.18 0.48
C ARG A 147 -14.45 1.56 0.75
N GLY A 148 -15.56 1.60 1.50
CA GLY A 148 -16.35 2.82 1.71
C GLY A 148 -17.28 3.13 0.53
N LYS A 149 -18.05 4.21 0.69
CA LYS A 149 -19.05 4.62 -0.31
C LYS A 149 -18.40 5.08 -1.63
N ASP A 150 -17.27 5.79 -1.51
CA ASP A 150 -16.57 6.42 -2.62
C ASP A 150 -15.20 5.75 -2.86
N PHE A 151 -15.06 4.48 -2.45
CA PHE A 151 -13.80 3.69 -2.52
C PHE A 151 -12.59 4.37 -1.85
N PHE A 152 -12.84 5.29 -0.91
CA PHE A 152 -11.84 6.14 -0.28
C PHE A 152 -11.34 5.64 1.08
N ALA A 153 -11.97 4.61 1.66
CA ALA A 153 -11.52 4.06 2.93
C ALA A 153 -10.09 3.48 2.80
N GLY A 154 -9.23 3.79 3.76
CA GLY A 154 -7.83 3.35 3.73
C GLY A 154 -6.87 4.26 2.96
N GLU A 155 -7.35 5.38 2.39
CA GLU A 155 -6.52 6.39 1.74
C GLU A 155 -5.82 7.28 2.80
N TYR A 156 -4.97 6.65 3.60
CA TYR A 156 -4.33 7.26 4.78
C TYR A 156 -3.52 8.51 4.46
N SER A 157 -2.93 8.60 3.28
CA SER A 157 -2.19 9.79 2.82
C SER A 157 -2.98 11.08 2.94
N SER A 158 -4.31 11.00 2.85
CA SER A 158 -5.22 12.15 2.90
C SER A 158 -5.56 12.58 4.34
N MET A 159 -5.11 11.85 5.36
CA MET A 159 -5.36 12.23 6.75
C MET A 159 -4.50 13.43 7.13
N CYS A 160 -5.15 14.47 7.68
CA CYS A 160 -4.46 15.62 8.27
C CYS A 160 -4.08 15.30 9.72
N VAL A 161 -2.80 15.41 10.06
CA VAL A 161 -2.26 15.16 11.41
C VAL A 161 -1.84 16.45 12.13
N ASN A 162 -1.82 17.58 11.42
CA ASN A 162 -1.59 18.90 11.99
C ASN A 162 -2.70 19.88 11.63
N ILE A 163 -3.75 19.89 12.43
CA ILE A 163 -4.94 20.73 12.22
C ILE A 163 -4.67 22.23 12.36
N ALA A 164 -3.54 22.63 12.94
CA ALA A 164 -3.16 24.04 13.04
C ALA A 164 -2.70 24.63 11.70
N GLN A 165 -2.29 23.78 10.75
CA GLN A 165 -1.80 24.18 9.44
C GLN A 165 -2.37 23.29 8.32
N PRO A 166 -3.70 23.20 8.15
CA PRO A 166 -4.30 22.23 7.23
C PRO A 166 -4.01 22.48 5.75
N SER A 167 -3.53 23.67 5.40
CA SER A 167 -3.11 24.00 4.02
C SER A 167 -1.68 23.60 3.69
N SER A 168 -0.88 23.19 4.71
CA SER A 168 0.49 22.73 4.47
C SER A 168 0.52 21.26 4.07
N ALA A 169 1.26 20.92 3.00
CA ALA A 169 1.48 19.54 2.60
C ALA A 169 2.12 18.70 3.73
N SER A 170 2.99 19.32 4.53
CA SER A 170 3.64 18.66 5.68
C SER A 170 2.67 18.26 6.81
N SER A 171 1.43 18.71 6.74
CA SER A 171 0.40 18.39 7.74
C SER A 171 -0.34 17.09 7.46
N TYR A 172 -0.01 16.37 6.39
CA TYR A 172 -0.69 15.15 5.99
C TYR A 172 0.16 13.90 6.18
N VAL A 173 -0.50 12.78 6.42
CA VAL A 173 0.13 11.44 6.56
C VAL A 173 0.95 11.06 5.32
N ALA A 174 0.63 11.63 4.17
CA ALA A 174 1.45 11.50 2.95
C ALA A 174 2.95 11.73 3.18
N GLN A 175 3.31 12.62 4.12
CA GLN A 175 4.70 12.95 4.47
C GLN A 175 5.41 11.87 5.31
N LEU A 176 4.69 10.82 5.73
CA LEU A 176 5.26 9.68 6.42
C LEU A 176 5.69 8.55 5.46
N GLY A 177 5.68 8.79 4.16
CA GLY A 177 6.29 7.87 3.19
C GLY A 177 7.81 7.77 3.36
N THR A 178 8.43 6.95 2.53
CA THR A 178 9.89 6.74 2.55
C THR A 178 10.67 8.05 2.39
N SER A 179 10.18 8.98 1.56
CA SER A 179 10.78 10.31 1.41
C SER A 179 10.82 11.09 2.73
N GLY A 180 9.77 11.01 3.53
CA GLY A 180 9.73 11.69 4.83
C GLY A 180 10.72 11.13 5.85
N LEU A 181 11.01 9.81 5.83
CA LEU A 181 12.10 9.25 6.62
C LEU A 181 13.45 9.79 6.13
N ILE A 182 13.69 9.79 4.82
CA ILE A 182 14.93 10.28 4.21
C ILE A 182 15.17 11.75 4.59
N GLU A 183 14.16 12.60 4.44
CA GLU A 183 14.23 14.02 4.81
C GLU A 183 14.56 14.21 6.29
N LYS A 184 13.97 13.41 7.18
CA LYS A 184 14.31 13.47 8.62
C LYS A 184 15.77 13.05 8.86
N VAL A 185 16.26 11.98 8.22
CA VAL A 185 17.66 11.55 8.35
C VAL A 185 18.59 12.65 7.87
N MET A 186 18.34 13.22 6.69
CA MET A 186 19.13 14.34 6.15
C MET A 186 19.14 15.54 7.11
N GLY A 187 17.99 15.93 7.63
CA GLY A 187 17.88 17.08 8.53
C GLY A 187 18.58 16.87 9.88
N TYR A 188 18.45 15.70 10.50
CA TYR A 188 19.11 15.40 11.77
C TYR A 188 20.62 15.21 11.64
N MET A 189 21.08 14.76 10.48
CA MET A 189 22.50 14.57 10.18
C MET A 189 23.14 15.79 9.50
N GLU A 190 22.36 16.83 9.21
CA GLU A 190 22.81 18.06 8.55
C GLU A 190 23.50 17.78 7.21
N LEU A 191 22.88 16.88 6.38
CA LEU A 191 23.42 16.51 5.08
C LEU A 191 22.97 17.49 4.00
N ASP A 192 23.91 18.04 3.24
CA ASP A 192 23.64 18.90 2.10
C ASP A 192 23.32 18.11 0.82
N GLU A 193 23.91 16.92 0.69
CA GLU A 193 23.72 16.05 -0.46
C GLU A 193 22.49 15.16 -0.29
N LYS A 194 21.71 15.00 -1.37
CA LYS A 194 20.56 14.10 -1.38
C LYS A 194 21.01 12.66 -1.24
N ILE A 195 20.33 11.93 -0.38
CA ILE A 195 20.53 10.51 -0.17
C ILE A 195 19.27 9.73 -0.61
N ASP A 196 19.40 8.44 -0.81
CA ASP A 196 18.29 7.52 -1.03
C ASP A 196 17.93 6.72 0.24
N GLY A 197 16.94 5.83 0.13
CA GLY A 197 16.51 5.00 1.25
C GLY A 197 17.57 4.00 1.73
N GLU A 198 18.39 3.46 0.83
CA GLU A 198 19.45 2.52 1.18
C GLU A 198 20.55 3.23 1.98
N GLN A 199 20.96 4.41 1.55
CA GLN A 199 21.92 5.25 2.26
C GLN A 199 21.38 5.70 3.64
N ALA A 200 20.10 6.09 3.73
CA ALA A 200 19.50 6.44 5.00
C ALA A 200 19.53 5.27 5.98
N PHE A 201 19.18 4.05 5.53
CA PHE A 201 19.27 2.86 6.38
C PHE A 201 20.70 2.38 6.63
N ALA A 202 21.69 2.71 5.78
CA ALA A 202 23.09 2.47 6.08
C ALA A 202 23.53 3.24 7.34
N PHE A 203 23.18 4.54 7.47
CA PHE A 203 23.46 5.32 8.67
C PHE A 203 22.70 4.79 9.90
N ILE A 204 21.42 4.47 9.74
CA ILE A 204 20.60 3.94 10.83
C ILE A 204 21.16 2.60 11.34
N ASN A 205 21.50 1.68 10.44
CA ASN A 205 22.02 0.36 10.79
C ASN A 205 23.47 0.40 11.32
N ALA A 206 24.25 1.43 10.96
CA ALA A 206 25.53 1.72 11.56
C ALA A 206 25.45 2.25 13.00
N GLY A 207 24.22 2.63 13.44
CA GLY A 207 24.00 3.15 14.78
C GLY A 207 24.34 4.64 14.95
N GLU A 208 24.40 5.41 13.86
CA GLU A 208 24.67 6.84 13.91
C GLU A 208 23.67 7.56 14.80
N PRO A 209 24.09 8.28 15.85
CA PRO A 209 23.18 8.81 16.88
C PRO A 209 22.10 9.73 16.30
N ASN A 210 22.43 10.58 15.33
CA ASN A 210 21.49 11.51 14.74
C ASN A 210 20.53 10.80 13.75
N ALA A 211 20.99 9.78 13.02
CA ALA A 211 20.13 8.96 12.19
C ALA A 211 19.13 8.14 13.04
N LEU A 212 19.55 7.62 14.20
CA LEU A 212 18.65 6.96 15.16
C LEU A 212 17.63 7.92 15.78
N LYS A 213 18.00 9.17 16.06
CA LYS A 213 17.04 10.20 16.49
C LYS A 213 16.00 10.50 15.39
N ALA A 214 16.44 10.58 14.14
CA ALA A 214 15.56 10.75 12.99
C ALA A 214 14.57 9.59 12.85
N LEU A 215 15.06 8.35 12.96
CA LEU A 215 14.24 7.15 12.93
C LEU A 215 13.21 7.16 14.09
N LYS A 216 13.64 7.50 15.31
CA LYS A 216 12.73 7.58 16.46
C LYS A 216 11.63 8.61 16.22
N LYS A 217 11.99 9.82 15.77
CA LYS A 217 10.99 10.85 15.44
C LYS A 217 10.03 10.39 14.36
N TYR A 218 10.53 9.71 13.32
CA TYR A 218 9.69 9.17 12.26
C TYR A 218 8.72 8.10 12.78
N THR A 219 9.22 7.18 13.61
CA THR A 219 8.36 6.11 14.16
C THR A 219 7.38 6.63 15.21
N ASP A 220 7.69 7.73 15.92
CA ASP A 220 6.74 8.41 16.80
C ASP A 220 5.56 8.99 16.01
N ASP A 221 5.83 9.68 14.91
CA ASP A 221 4.79 10.25 14.05
C ASP A 221 3.91 9.14 13.44
N LEU A 222 4.53 8.04 13.01
CA LEU A 222 3.82 6.86 12.47
C LEU A 222 2.98 6.16 13.55
N ALA A 223 3.52 6.02 14.76
CA ALA A 223 2.82 5.42 15.91
C ALA A 223 1.57 6.18 16.30
N ILE A 224 1.64 7.52 16.34
CA ILE A 224 0.50 8.39 16.61
C ILE A 224 -0.57 8.22 15.52
N THR A 225 -0.16 8.13 14.26
CA THR A 225 -1.08 7.92 13.15
C THR A 225 -1.81 6.57 13.27
N ILE A 226 -1.08 5.49 13.51
CA ILE A 226 -1.63 4.14 13.70
C ILE A 226 -2.56 4.11 14.92
N PHE A 227 -2.15 4.72 16.03
CA PHE A 227 -2.97 4.81 17.24
C PHE A 227 -4.28 5.58 16.98
N SER A 228 -4.22 6.70 16.25
CA SER A 228 -5.41 7.48 15.91
C SER A 228 -6.43 6.68 15.09
N ILE A 229 -5.94 5.85 14.16
CA ILE A 229 -6.79 4.92 13.39
C ILE A 229 -7.34 3.83 14.31
N ASN A 230 -6.52 3.30 15.21
CA ASN A 230 -6.99 2.30 16.17
C ASN A 230 -8.09 2.85 17.10
N VAL A 231 -8.01 4.10 17.51
CA VAL A 231 -9.08 4.76 18.29
C VAL A 231 -10.42 4.80 17.53
N LEU A 232 -10.38 4.88 16.21
CA LEU A 232 -11.59 4.95 15.37
C LEU A 232 -12.14 3.57 15.02
N LEU A 233 -11.29 2.55 14.87
CA LEU A 233 -11.64 1.27 14.29
C LEU A 233 -11.51 0.11 15.29
N ASP A 234 -10.69 0.25 16.33
CA ASP A 234 -10.37 -0.76 17.35
C ASP A 234 -9.98 -2.10 16.74
N VAL A 235 -9.03 -2.07 15.79
CA VAL A 235 -8.60 -3.26 15.07
C VAL A 235 -7.70 -4.14 15.92
N GLU A 236 -7.77 -5.46 15.72
CA GLU A 236 -6.97 -6.45 16.42
C GLU A 236 -5.49 -6.34 16.05
N LYS A 237 -5.18 -6.04 14.78
CA LYS A 237 -3.79 -6.00 14.29
C LYS A 237 -3.62 -4.99 13.14
N THR A 238 -2.50 -4.27 13.18
CA THR A 238 -2.03 -3.44 12.07
C THR A 238 -0.75 -4.03 11.49
N VAL A 239 -0.69 -4.23 10.18
CA VAL A 239 0.52 -4.73 9.52
C VAL A 239 1.14 -3.67 8.61
N ILE A 240 2.48 -3.58 8.64
CA ILE A 240 3.26 -2.57 7.93
C ILE A 240 3.92 -3.21 6.72
N GLY A 241 3.64 -2.68 5.53
CA GLY A 241 4.22 -3.11 4.26
C GLY A 241 5.03 -2.01 3.58
N GLY A 242 5.46 -2.30 2.36
CA GLY A 242 6.28 -1.40 1.55
C GLY A 242 7.78 -1.64 1.69
N GLY A 243 8.59 -0.95 0.89
CA GLY A 243 10.01 -1.25 0.74
C GLY A 243 10.79 -1.20 2.04
N ILE A 244 10.57 -0.16 2.86
CA ILE A 244 11.33 0.03 4.12
C ILE A 244 10.84 -0.84 5.27
N SER A 245 9.66 -1.47 5.17
CA SER A 245 9.15 -2.36 6.22
C SER A 245 10.00 -3.62 6.42
N GLN A 246 10.84 -3.97 5.43
CA GLN A 246 11.78 -5.09 5.51
C GLN A 246 12.98 -4.80 6.43
N GLN A 247 13.13 -3.59 6.92
CA GLN A 247 14.19 -3.20 7.85
C GLN A 247 13.76 -3.54 9.29
N PRO A 248 14.37 -4.55 9.96
CA PRO A 248 13.93 -4.98 11.30
C PRO A 248 14.00 -3.86 12.35
N ILE A 249 14.95 -2.94 12.17
CA ILE A 249 15.11 -1.80 13.07
C ILE A 249 13.90 -0.85 13.01
N LEU A 250 13.26 -0.70 11.86
CA LEU A 250 12.04 0.11 11.73
C LEU A 250 10.91 -0.44 12.60
N LEU A 251 10.61 -1.74 12.48
CA LEU A 251 9.55 -2.35 13.30
C LEU A 251 9.88 -2.30 14.79
N LYS A 252 11.15 -2.52 15.16
CA LYS A 252 11.60 -2.41 16.55
C LYS A 252 11.31 -1.02 17.13
N TYR A 253 11.69 0.05 16.42
CA TYR A 253 11.47 1.42 16.86
C TYR A 253 9.98 1.78 16.86
N LEU A 254 9.21 1.33 15.86
CA LEU A 254 7.76 1.55 15.82
C LEU A 254 7.05 0.91 17.01
N LYS A 255 7.37 -0.35 17.34
CA LYS A 255 6.81 -1.03 18.53
C LYS A 255 7.15 -0.27 19.82
N GLN A 256 8.37 0.26 19.94
CA GLN A 256 8.76 1.11 21.07
C GLN A 256 7.94 2.41 21.08
N SER A 257 7.83 3.10 19.93
CA SER A 257 7.07 4.36 19.83
C SER A 257 5.59 4.19 20.21
N ILE A 258 5.00 3.05 19.85
CA ILE A 258 3.62 2.71 20.27
C ILE A 258 3.52 2.57 21.79
N GLN A 259 4.49 1.90 22.44
CA GLN A 259 4.51 1.80 23.92
C GLN A 259 4.68 3.16 24.57
N ASP A 260 5.50 4.04 23.97
CA ASP A 260 5.77 5.38 24.49
C ASP A 260 4.52 6.29 24.49
N ILE A 261 3.49 5.98 23.69
CA ILE A 261 2.21 6.71 23.67
C ILE A 261 1.63 6.81 25.10
N ARG A 262 1.71 5.77 25.90
CA ARG A 262 1.24 5.77 27.30
C ARG A 262 1.93 6.81 28.17
N THR A 263 3.15 7.22 27.84
CA THR A 263 3.96 8.14 28.66
C THR A 263 3.62 9.61 28.44
N TYR A 264 3.09 9.95 27.26
CA TYR A 264 2.77 11.33 26.90
C TYR A 264 1.29 11.57 26.59
N HIS A 265 0.46 10.52 26.65
CA HIS A 265 -0.98 10.68 26.49
C HIS A 265 -1.55 11.45 27.69
N PRO A 266 -2.42 12.43 27.47
CA PRO A 266 -2.92 13.29 28.57
C PRO A 266 -3.61 12.50 29.69
N ASP A 267 -3.25 12.79 30.93
CA ASP A 267 -3.80 12.13 32.14
C ASP A 267 -5.30 12.36 32.35
N PHE A 268 -5.90 13.37 31.70
CA PHE A 268 -7.33 13.64 31.84
C PHE A 268 -8.21 12.48 31.32
N LEU A 269 -7.65 11.57 30.55
CA LEU A 269 -8.27 10.30 30.17
C LEU A 269 -8.09 9.22 31.25
N GLY A 270 -7.61 9.61 32.44
CA GLY A 270 -7.72 8.81 33.66
C GLY A 270 -6.60 7.80 33.90
N GLY A 271 -5.37 8.03 33.46
CA GLY A 271 -4.26 7.07 33.67
C GLY A 271 -4.58 5.66 33.21
N ILE A 272 -5.55 5.54 32.31
CA ILE A 272 -6.11 4.28 31.84
C ILE A 272 -5.02 3.51 31.12
N ASN A 273 -5.02 2.21 31.30
CA ASN A 273 -4.32 1.28 30.44
C ASN A 273 -4.91 1.37 29.03
N LEU A 274 -4.45 2.33 28.24
CA LEU A 274 -4.91 2.51 26.86
C LEU A 274 -4.66 1.20 26.11
N PRO A 275 -5.64 0.64 25.42
CA PRO A 275 -5.40 -0.42 24.47
C PRO A 275 -4.50 0.13 23.37
N LEU A 276 -3.35 -0.52 23.17
CA LEU A 276 -2.40 -0.13 22.12
C LEU A 276 -2.54 -1.10 20.95
N PRO A 277 -2.43 -0.60 19.71
CA PRO A 277 -2.50 -1.45 18.53
C PRO A 277 -1.35 -2.48 18.52
N GLU A 278 -1.69 -3.73 18.21
CA GLU A 278 -0.68 -4.70 17.83
C GLU A 278 -0.14 -4.38 16.44
N VAL A 279 1.20 -4.36 16.29
CA VAL A 279 1.84 -4.05 15.01
C VAL A 279 2.81 -5.14 14.61
N ASP A 280 2.70 -5.56 13.34
CA ASP A 280 3.61 -6.52 12.72
C ASP A 280 3.93 -6.11 11.28
N THR A 281 4.73 -6.89 10.56
CA THR A 281 5.03 -6.67 9.13
C THR A 281 4.04 -7.40 8.23
N CYS A 282 3.85 -6.89 7.02
CA CYS A 282 3.20 -7.64 5.94
C CYS A 282 4.05 -8.84 5.52
N ARG A 283 3.38 -9.92 5.14
CA ARG A 283 4.03 -11.18 4.75
C ARG A 283 4.60 -11.16 3.34
N PHE A 284 3.92 -10.50 2.39
CA PHE A 284 4.18 -10.70 0.95
C PHE A 284 5.04 -9.61 0.31
N TYR A 285 5.38 -8.55 1.04
CA TYR A 285 6.25 -7.47 0.55
C TYR A 285 5.90 -7.01 -0.88
N ASN A 286 6.82 -7.22 -1.82
CA ASN A 286 6.69 -6.75 -3.20
C ASN A 286 5.66 -7.54 -4.05
N ASP A 287 5.21 -8.69 -3.60
CA ASP A 287 4.24 -9.52 -4.32
C ASP A 287 2.81 -9.38 -3.75
N ALA A 288 2.62 -8.59 -2.68
CA ALA A 288 1.33 -8.40 -2.01
C ALA A 288 0.23 -7.93 -2.99
N ASN A 289 0.53 -6.94 -3.82
CA ASN A 289 -0.43 -6.36 -4.76
C ASN A 289 -0.89 -7.40 -5.80
N LEU A 290 0.03 -8.22 -6.31
CA LEU A 290 -0.32 -9.31 -7.25
C LEU A 290 -1.22 -10.35 -6.58
N ILE A 291 -0.87 -10.80 -5.37
CA ILE A 291 -1.63 -11.81 -4.64
C ILE A 291 -3.04 -11.29 -4.31
N GLY A 292 -3.14 -10.05 -3.86
CA GLY A 292 -4.42 -9.45 -3.49
C GLY A 292 -5.32 -9.13 -4.68
N ALA A 293 -4.76 -8.70 -5.81
CA ALA A 293 -5.52 -8.52 -7.05
C ALA A 293 -6.13 -9.85 -7.53
N LEU A 294 -5.36 -10.95 -7.42
CA LEU A 294 -5.88 -12.27 -7.72
C LEU A 294 -7.00 -12.69 -6.76
N TYR A 295 -6.84 -12.41 -5.45
CA TYR A 295 -7.89 -12.69 -4.46
C TYR A 295 -9.18 -11.95 -4.81
N HIS A 296 -9.09 -10.65 -5.11
CA HIS A 296 -10.24 -9.85 -5.53
C HIS A 296 -10.93 -10.48 -6.74
N PHE A 297 -10.18 -10.88 -7.76
CA PHE A 297 -10.70 -11.53 -8.95
C PHE A 297 -11.43 -12.84 -8.64
N LEU A 298 -10.87 -13.68 -7.76
CA LEU A 298 -11.40 -15.02 -7.48
C LEU A 298 -12.62 -15.01 -6.56
N TYR A 299 -12.66 -14.13 -5.57
CA TYR A 299 -13.57 -14.25 -4.44
C TYR A 299 -14.51 -13.06 -4.21
N GLU A 300 -14.16 -11.88 -4.71
CA GLU A 300 -14.95 -10.68 -4.45
C GLU A 300 -15.57 -10.06 -5.71
N TYR A 301 -14.98 -10.28 -6.88
CA TYR A 301 -15.48 -9.73 -8.13
C TYR A 301 -16.47 -10.66 -8.79
N HIS A 302 -17.75 -10.35 -8.68
CA HIS A 302 -18.86 -11.17 -9.15
C HIS A 302 -19.63 -10.49 -10.30
N LYS A 303 -19.00 -10.28 -11.45
CA LYS A 303 -19.70 -9.88 -12.69
C LYS A 303 -19.93 -11.05 -13.62
#